data_b983c25f40ad1ad10aaa1e669336c5a2
#
_entry.id   b983c25f40ad1ad10aaa1e669336c5a2
#
_cell.length_a   1.000
_cell.length_b   1.000
_cell.length_c   1.000
_cell.angle_alpha   90.00
_cell.angle_beta   90.00
_cell.angle_gamma   90.00
#
_symmetry.space_group_name_H-M   'P 1'
#
loop_
_entity.id
_entity.type
_entity.pdbx_description
1 polymer ?
#
loop_
_entity_poly.entity_id
_entity_poly.type
_entity_poly.pdbx_seq_one_letter_code
_entity_poly.pdbx_strand_id
1 'polypeptide(L)'
;MKRIFTVLAGIGLLGAGGCGMLDQVNDGLNYTNEAAGYVQKVKTFAEEAPSLAEQAVNDADAKKKLETQLESIQQAASGFNELTPPDAAAQIHQTIEKHNETLQKSAEDVLQSVEEGKFTVEKLQQSELVQSAQQISDVMGQIEKLTE
;
A
#
# COMPACT_ATOMS: atom_id res chain seq x y z
N MET A 1 71.68 11.29 -33.88
CA MET A 1 70.75 10.15 -33.87
C MET A 1 70.31 9.89 -32.42
N LYS A 2 69.27 10.56 -31.99
CA LYS A 2 68.62 10.27 -30.71
C LYS A 2 67.10 10.41 -30.91
N ARG A 3 66.42 9.31 -30.89
CA ARG A 3 64.97 9.23 -31.04
C ARG A 3 64.35 9.43 -29.66
N ILE A 4 63.65 10.52 -29.54
CA ILE A 4 62.86 10.83 -28.34
C ILE A 4 61.49 10.25 -28.56
N PHE A 5 61.13 9.25 -27.77
CA PHE A 5 59.77 8.72 -27.69
C PHE A 5 58.97 9.53 -26.66
N THR A 6 58.07 10.31 -27.18
CA THR A 6 57.08 10.99 -26.33
C THR A 6 55.91 10.05 -26.08
N VAL A 7 55.78 9.61 -24.84
CA VAL A 7 54.62 8.85 -24.37
C VAL A 7 53.53 9.83 -24.02
N LEU A 8 52.50 9.88 -24.83
CA LEU A 8 51.25 10.55 -24.45
C LEU A 8 50.46 9.65 -23.50
N ALA A 9 50.42 10.03 -22.23
CA ALA A 9 49.51 9.44 -21.26
C ALA A 9 48.09 9.94 -21.52
N GLY A 10 47.25 9.09 -22.06
CA GLY A 10 45.82 9.35 -22.21
C GLY A 10 45.11 9.31 -20.83
N ILE A 11 44.64 10.46 -20.41
CA ILE A 11 43.72 10.53 -19.24
C ILE A 11 42.36 10.08 -19.72
N GLY A 12 42.03 8.83 -19.44
CA GLY A 12 40.68 8.30 -19.58
C GLY A 12 39.77 8.91 -18.52
N LEU A 13 38.92 9.87 -18.91
CA LEU A 13 37.79 10.28 -18.10
C LEU A 13 36.80 9.09 -18.02
N LEU A 14 36.82 8.44 -16.92
CA LEU A 14 35.75 7.53 -16.50
C LEU A 14 34.54 8.37 -16.14
N GLY A 15 33.71 8.65 -17.11
CA GLY A 15 32.34 9.09 -16.93
C GLY A 15 31.52 7.91 -16.39
N ALA A 16 31.68 7.62 -15.11
CA ALA A 16 30.87 6.61 -14.47
C ALA A 16 29.52 7.21 -14.07
N GLY A 17 28.50 6.89 -14.84
CA GLY A 17 27.22 6.47 -14.30
C GLY A 17 26.42 7.48 -13.45
N GLY A 18 25.88 8.53 -14.07
CA GLY A 18 24.80 9.32 -13.47
C GLY A 18 23.38 8.77 -13.71
N CYS A 19 23.22 7.62 -14.37
CA CYS A 19 21.90 7.10 -14.74
C CYS A 19 21.16 6.35 -13.60
N GLY A 20 21.86 5.82 -12.60
CA GLY A 20 21.22 5.05 -11.52
C GLY A 20 20.52 5.90 -10.46
N MET A 21 20.89 7.16 -10.31
CA MET A 21 20.28 8.06 -9.33
C MET A 21 18.90 8.57 -9.75
N LEU A 22 18.69 8.78 -11.05
CA LEU A 22 17.41 9.26 -11.58
C LEU A 22 16.35 8.16 -11.55
N ASP A 23 16.74 6.91 -11.80
CA ASP A 23 15.83 5.77 -11.72
C ASP A 23 15.37 5.52 -10.28
N GLN A 24 16.26 5.57 -9.30
CA GLN A 24 15.93 5.41 -7.88
C GLN A 24 14.99 6.51 -7.35
N VAL A 25 15.16 7.75 -7.79
CA VAL A 25 14.25 8.85 -7.41
C VAL A 25 12.88 8.66 -8.02
N ASN A 26 12.80 8.23 -9.27
CA ASN A 26 11.53 7.98 -9.96
C ASN A 26 10.77 6.79 -9.35
N ASP A 27 11.47 5.70 -9.03
CA ASP A 27 10.89 4.53 -8.37
C ASP A 27 10.40 4.87 -6.96
N GLY A 28 11.13 5.68 -6.21
CA GLY A 28 10.73 6.16 -4.89
C GLY A 28 9.46 7.03 -4.93
N LEU A 29 9.33 7.92 -5.90
CA LEU A 29 8.14 8.76 -6.10
C LEU A 29 6.92 7.91 -6.52
N ASN A 30 7.10 6.95 -7.41
CA ASN A 30 6.05 6.03 -7.83
C ASN A 30 5.55 5.21 -6.64
N TYR A 31 6.46 4.59 -5.88
CA TYR A 31 6.10 3.85 -4.66
C TYR A 31 5.32 4.72 -3.69
N THR A 32 5.79 5.94 -3.41
CA THR A 32 5.12 6.83 -2.45
C THR A 32 3.71 7.19 -2.91
N ASN A 33 3.51 7.48 -4.20
CA ASN A 33 2.20 7.77 -4.75
C ASN A 33 1.24 6.56 -4.66
N GLU A 34 1.72 5.37 -4.97
CA GLU A 34 0.92 4.14 -4.91
C GLU A 34 0.60 3.77 -3.46
N ALA A 35 1.58 3.86 -2.56
CA ALA A 35 1.40 3.63 -1.13
C ALA A 35 0.42 4.63 -0.50
N ALA A 36 0.54 5.92 -0.82
CA ALA A 36 -0.38 6.95 -0.36
C ALA A 36 -1.81 6.71 -0.89
N GLY A 37 -1.95 6.35 -2.16
CA GLY A 37 -3.23 5.99 -2.77
C GLY A 37 -3.89 4.80 -2.08
N TYR A 38 -3.10 3.77 -1.77
CA TYR A 38 -3.57 2.61 -1.01
C TYR A 38 -4.04 3.00 0.40
N VAL A 39 -3.22 3.70 1.17
CA VAL A 39 -3.57 4.11 2.54
C VAL A 39 -4.80 5.02 2.56
N GLN A 40 -4.93 5.93 1.59
CA GLN A 40 -6.14 6.75 1.45
C GLN A 40 -7.39 5.90 1.18
N LYS A 41 -7.29 4.87 0.37
CA LYS A 41 -8.39 3.94 0.09
C LYS A 41 -8.80 3.16 1.35
N VAL A 42 -7.82 2.68 2.11
CA VAL A 42 -8.05 1.99 3.40
C VAL A 42 -8.71 2.91 4.40
N LYS A 43 -8.27 4.17 4.50
CA LYS A 43 -8.87 5.19 5.37
C LYS A 43 -10.33 5.44 5.01
N THR A 44 -10.63 5.67 3.74
CA THR A 44 -12.01 5.87 3.27
C THR A 44 -12.88 4.66 3.62
N PHE A 45 -12.36 3.45 3.42
CA PHE A 45 -13.06 2.24 3.82
C PHE A 45 -13.34 2.20 5.33
N ALA A 46 -12.35 2.49 6.17
CA ALA A 46 -12.51 2.49 7.62
C ALA A 46 -13.58 3.50 8.12
N GLU A 47 -13.68 4.64 7.43
CA GLU A 47 -14.67 5.69 7.74
C GLU A 47 -16.09 5.32 7.27
N GLU A 48 -16.23 4.68 6.10
CA GLU A 48 -17.51 4.39 5.48
C GLU A 48 -18.11 3.04 5.89
N ALA A 49 -17.28 2.03 6.13
CA ALA A 49 -17.71 0.66 6.36
C ALA A 49 -18.71 0.50 7.54
N PRO A 50 -18.55 1.17 8.70
CA PRO A 50 -19.52 1.06 9.79
C PRO A 50 -20.92 1.53 9.39
N SER A 51 -21.03 2.69 8.76
CA SER A 51 -22.32 3.23 8.31
C SER A 51 -22.96 2.38 7.20
N LEU A 52 -22.15 1.89 6.28
CA LEU A 52 -22.62 1.01 5.21
C LEU A 52 -23.08 -0.35 5.77
N ALA A 53 -22.41 -0.85 6.80
CA ALA A 53 -22.79 -2.06 7.50
C ALA A 53 -24.17 -1.95 8.18
N GLU A 54 -24.46 -0.82 8.83
CA GLU A 54 -25.77 -0.55 9.42
C GLU A 54 -26.88 -0.57 8.37
N GLN A 55 -26.64 0.02 7.22
CA GLN A 55 -27.58 0.01 6.10
C GLN A 55 -27.76 -1.39 5.50
N ALA A 56 -26.67 -2.16 5.37
CA ALA A 56 -26.64 -3.48 4.76
C ALA A 56 -27.50 -4.54 5.48
N VAL A 57 -27.84 -4.31 6.75
CA VAL A 57 -28.75 -5.20 7.52
C VAL A 57 -30.14 -5.24 6.92
N ASN A 58 -30.64 -4.10 6.38
CA ASN A 58 -32.01 -3.97 5.92
C ASN A 58 -32.15 -3.57 4.43
N ASP A 59 -31.04 -3.31 3.76
CA ASP A 59 -31.00 -2.84 2.38
C ASP A 59 -30.09 -3.72 1.53
N ALA A 60 -30.65 -4.36 0.51
CA ALA A 60 -29.94 -5.26 -0.39
C ALA A 60 -28.89 -4.53 -1.25
N ASP A 61 -29.14 -3.28 -1.64
CA ASP A 61 -28.17 -2.50 -2.42
C ASP A 61 -26.99 -2.07 -1.54
N ALA A 62 -27.23 -1.71 -0.28
CA ALA A 62 -26.19 -1.41 0.69
C ALA A 62 -25.37 -2.68 1.01
N LYS A 63 -26.02 -3.84 1.12
CA LYS A 63 -25.35 -5.13 1.29
C LYS A 63 -24.37 -5.39 0.13
N LYS A 64 -24.83 -5.25 -1.11
CA LYS A 64 -23.99 -5.43 -2.30
C LYS A 64 -22.83 -4.42 -2.37
N LYS A 65 -23.05 -3.17 -1.94
CA LYS A 65 -21.97 -2.18 -1.84
C LYS A 65 -20.93 -2.59 -0.82
N LEU A 66 -21.36 -3.10 0.35
CA LEU A 66 -20.44 -3.60 1.38
C LEU A 66 -19.60 -4.76 0.86
N GLU A 67 -20.20 -5.75 0.18
CA GLU A 67 -19.48 -6.85 -0.47
C GLU A 67 -18.44 -6.32 -1.46
N THR A 68 -18.83 -5.40 -2.35
CA THR A 68 -17.90 -4.80 -3.33
C THR A 68 -16.76 -4.02 -2.66
N GLN A 69 -17.02 -3.30 -1.57
CA GLN A 69 -15.97 -2.59 -0.83
C GLN A 69 -15.00 -3.55 -0.14
N LEU A 70 -15.50 -4.64 0.44
CA LEU A 70 -14.67 -5.68 1.07
C LEU A 70 -13.76 -6.35 0.04
N GLU A 71 -14.28 -6.75 -1.11
CA GLU A 71 -13.48 -7.29 -2.21
C GLU A 71 -12.44 -6.28 -2.72
N SER A 72 -12.85 -5.02 -2.88
CA SER A 72 -11.98 -3.95 -3.36
C SER A 72 -10.82 -3.66 -2.41
N ILE A 73 -11.04 -3.75 -1.09
CA ILE A 73 -9.97 -3.53 -0.11
C ILE A 73 -9.01 -4.73 -0.06
N GLN A 74 -9.50 -5.96 -0.22
CA GLN A 74 -8.65 -7.15 -0.34
C GLN A 74 -7.75 -7.08 -1.57
N GLN A 75 -8.29 -6.69 -2.73
CA GLN A 75 -7.50 -6.51 -3.95
C GLN A 75 -6.47 -5.40 -3.80
N ALA A 76 -6.85 -4.29 -3.15
CA ALA A 76 -5.93 -3.19 -2.91
C ALA A 76 -4.79 -3.58 -1.96
N ALA A 77 -5.07 -4.37 -0.92
CA ALA A 77 -4.06 -4.88 -0.01
C ALA A 77 -3.09 -5.86 -0.72
N SER A 78 -3.62 -6.72 -1.59
CA SER A 78 -2.77 -7.59 -2.43
C SER A 78 -1.88 -6.78 -3.36
N GLY A 79 -2.43 -5.78 -4.04
CA GLY A 79 -1.65 -4.91 -4.94
C GLY A 79 -0.57 -4.12 -4.19
N PHE A 80 -0.85 -3.66 -2.97
CA PHE A 80 0.17 -3.02 -2.14
C PHE A 80 1.32 -3.97 -1.78
N ASN A 81 1.02 -5.22 -1.41
CA ASN A 81 2.05 -6.21 -1.05
C ASN A 81 2.95 -6.61 -2.24
N GLU A 82 2.53 -6.35 -3.47
CA GLU A 82 3.33 -6.57 -4.68
C GLU A 82 4.29 -5.41 -5.00
N LEU A 83 4.14 -4.26 -4.33
CA LEU A 83 5.02 -3.12 -4.54
C LEU A 83 6.43 -3.40 -4.03
N THR A 84 7.41 -2.89 -4.74
CA THR A 84 8.81 -2.93 -4.29
C THR A 84 9.16 -1.63 -3.58
N PRO A 85 9.31 -1.65 -2.24
CA PRO A 85 9.64 -0.43 -1.51
C PRO A 85 11.11 -0.04 -1.74
N PRO A 86 11.43 1.26 -1.82
CA PRO A 86 12.80 1.73 -1.70
C PRO A 86 13.31 1.49 -0.27
N ASP A 87 14.62 1.46 -0.06
CA ASP A 87 15.24 1.18 1.23
C ASP A 87 14.68 2.04 2.37
N ALA A 88 14.43 3.33 2.10
CA ALA A 88 13.86 4.27 3.06
C ALA A 88 12.43 3.91 3.50
N ALA A 89 11.67 3.21 2.68
CA ALA A 89 10.28 2.83 2.94
C ALA A 89 10.13 1.38 3.44
N ALA A 90 11.18 0.58 3.45
CA ALA A 90 11.11 -0.86 3.72
C ALA A 90 10.42 -1.19 5.07
N GLN A 91 10.70 -0.45 6.13
CA GLN A 91 10.07 -0.67 7.43
C GLN A 91 8.58 -0.31 7.45
N ILE A 92 8.21 0.77 6.77
CA ILE A 92 6.82 1.20 6.63
C ILE A 92 6.05 0.16 5.84
N HIS A 93 6.61 -0.29 4.72
CA HIS A 93 6.03 -1.33 3.86
C HIS A 93 5.75 -2.61 4.65
N GLN A 94 6.73 -3.15 5.35
CA GLN A 94 6.57 -4.35 6.19
C GLN A 94 5.52 -4.17 7.30
N THR A 95 5.41 -2.97 7.86
CA THR A 95 4.37 -2.68 8.86
C THR A 95 2.98 -2.76 8.24
N ILE A 96 2.81 -2.18 7.06
CA ILE A 96 1.54 -2.23 6.33
C ILE A 96 1.22 -3.67 5.90
N GLU A 97 2.18 -4.43 5.39
CA GLU A 97 1.98 -5.84 5.00
C GLU A 97 1.41 -6.69 6.16
N LYS A 98 1.95 -6.54 7.37
CA LYS A 98 1.42 -7.25 8.56
C LYS A 98 -0.04 -6.92 8.85
N HIS A 99 -0.40 -5.64 8.72
CA HIS A 99 -1.79 -5.23 8.90
C HIS A 99 -2.67 -5.69 7.74
N ASN A 100 -2.12 -5.78 6.52
CA ASN A 100 -2.81 -6.30 5.35
C ASN A 100 -3.20 -7.77 5.50
N GLU A 101 -2.34 -8.60 6.08
CA GLU A 101 -2.68 -10.01 6.36
C GLU A 101 -3.92 -10.11 7.25
N THR A 102 -3.97 -9.33 8.32
CA THR A 102 -5.12 -9.29 9.24
C THR A 102 -6.35 -8.69 8.55
N LEU A 103 -6.17 -7.60 7.82
CA LEU A 103 -7.24 -6.92 7.09
C LEU A 103 -7.90 -7.85 6.05
N GLN A 104 -7.10 -8.54 5.23
CA GLN A 104 -7.59 -9.47 4.20
C GLN A 104 -8.37 -10.63 4.82
N LYS A 105 -7.82 -11.25 5.87
CA LYS A 105 -8.50 -12.34 6.58
C LYS A 105 -9.81 -11.89 7.20
N SER A 106 -9.80 -10.75 7.89
CA SER A 106 -11.01 -10.22 8.52
C SER A 106 -12.06 -9.78 7.48
N ALA A 107 -11.64 -9.27 6.33
CA ALA A 107 -12.53 -8.94 5.23
C ALA A 107 -13.19 -10.20 4.65
N GLU A 108 -12.44 -11.29 4.50
CA GLU A 108 -12.97 -12.58 4.06
C GLU A 108 -14.00 -13.15 5.06
N ASP A 109 -13.70 -13.12 6.36
CA ASP A 109 -14.62 -13.58 7.42
C ASP A 109 -15.93 -12.75 7.42
N VAL A 110 -15.86 -11.45 7.20
CA VAL A 110 -17.02 -10.58 7.08
C VAL A 110 -17.79 -10.89 5.80
N LEU A 111 -17.13 -11.01 4.65
CA LEU A 111 -17.76 -11.40 3.38
C LEU A 111 -18.52 -12.72 3.51
N GLN A 112 -17.88 -13.74 4.05
CA GLN A 112 -18.52 -15.03 4.27
C GLN A 112 -19.77 -14.90 5.15
N SER A 113 -19.72 -14.08 6.21
CA SER A 113 -20.89 -13.85 7.06
C SER A 113 -22.03 -13.14 6.33
N VAL A 114 -21.71 -12.25 5.39
CA VAL A 114 -22.69 -11.56 4.55
C VAL A 114 -23.36 -12.53 3.57
N GLU A 115 -22.58 -13.39 2.91
CA GLU A 115 -23.08 -14.41 1.98
C GLU A 115 -23.96 -15.46 2.69
N GLU A 116 -23.56 -15.89 3.88
CA GLU A 116 -24.32 -16.84 4.70
C GLU A 116 -25.59 -16.25 5.35
N GLY A 117 -25.82 -14.94 5.20
CA GLY A 117 -26.94 -14.24 5.85
C GLY A 117 -26.82 -14.14 7.37
N LYS A 118 -25.59 -14.28 7.91
CA LYS A 118 -25.27 -14.22 9.34
C LYS A 118 -24.58 -12.93 9.75
N PHE A 119 -24.52 -11.98 8.83
CA PHE A 119 -23.88 -10.67 9.04
C PHE A 119 -24.67 -9.87 10.07
N THR A 120 -23.94 -9.26 11.01
CA THR A 120 -24.44 -8.25 11.95
C THR A 120 -23.44 -7.12 12.06
N VAL A 121 -23.90 -5.92 12.44
CA VAL A 121 -23.02 -4.76 12.65
C VAL A 121 -21.97 -5.05 13.73
N GLU A 122 -22.35 -5.78 14.77
CA GLU A 122 -21.45 -6.17 15.85
C GLU A 122 -20.30 -7.05 15.34
N LYS A 123 -20.56 -7.94 14.36
CA LYS A 123 -19.50 -8.74 13.74
C LYS A 123 -18.45 -7.88 13.06
N LEU A 124 -18.86 -6.85 12.35
CA LEU A 124 -17.91 -5.91 11.74
C LEU A 124 -17.14 -5.13 12.81
N GLN A 125 -17.82 -4.61 13.82
CA GLN A 125 -17.21 -3.83 14.89
C GLN A 125 -16.26 -4.65 15.77
N GLN A 126 -16.52 -5.93 15.96
CA GLN A 126 -15.67 -6.86 16.71
C GLN A 126 -14.57 -7.49 15.86
N SER A 127 -14.65 -7.34 14.52
CA SER A 127 -13.63 -7.82 13.63
C SER A 127 -12.36 -6.95 13.73
N GLU A 128 -11.21 -7.55 13.50
CA GLU A 128 -9.94 -6.83 13.40
C GLU A 128 -9.84 -5.97 12.11
N LEU A 129 -10.86 -6.03 11.23
CA LEU A 129 -10.89 -5.35 9.94
C LEU A 129 -10.78 -3.83 10.09
N VAL A 130 -11.67 -3.23 10.89
CA VAL A 130 -11.69 -1.76 11.10
C VAL A 130 -10.44 -1.32 11.84
N GLN A 131 -9.99 -2.10 12.83
CA GLN A 131 -8.78 -1.79 13.58
C GLN A 131 -7.54 -1.83 12.70
N SER A 132 -7.37 -2.87 11.86
CA SER A 132 -6.25 -2.97 10.92
C SER A 132 -6.27 -1.84 9.90
N ALA A 133 -7.45 -1.48 9.40
CA ALA A 133 -7.61 -0.36 8.49
C ALA A 133 -7.20 0.98 9.15
N GLN A 134 -7.55 1.20 10.40
CA GLN A 134 -7.11 2.39 11.15
C GLN A 134 -5.59 2.40 11.35
N GLN A 135 -5.00 1.27 11.74
CA GLN A 135 -3.55 1.13 11.92
C GLN A 135 -2.78 1.41 10.62
N ILE A 136 -3.29 0.94 9.48
CA ILE A 136 -2.72 1.28 8.16
C ILE A 136 -2.87 2.78 7.89
N SER A 137 -4.01 3.38 8.21
CA SER A 137 -4.24 4.82 8.00
C SER A 137 -3.29 5.69 8.82
N ASP A 138 -2.91 5.25 10.03
CA ASP A 138 -2.01 5.98 10.91
C ASP A 138 -0.56 6.07 10.37
N VAL A 139 -0.21 5.21 9.41
CA VAL A 139 1.11 5.25 8.75
C VAL A 139 1.21 6.33 7.67
N MET A 140 0.09 6.97 7.27
CA MET A 140 0.06 7.98 6.19
C MET A 140 1.07 9.10 6.41
N GLY A 141 1.16 9.66 7.61
CA GLY A 141 2.13 10.70 7.92
C GLY A 141 3.60 10.27 7.86
N GLN A 142 3.87 8.96 7.85
CA GLN A 142 5.21 8.42 7.63
C GLN A 142 5.52 8.29 6.14
N ILE A 143 4.52 7.94 5.32
CA ILE A 143 4.65 7.87 3.86
C ILE A 143 4.90 9.27 3.28
N GLU A 144 4.17 10.29 3.74
CA GLU A 144 4.35 11.68 3.30
C GLU A 144 5.77 12.20 3.53
N LYS A 145 6.40 11.82 4.64
CA LYS A 145 7.79 12.20 4.96
C LYS A 145 8.85 11.54 4.07
N LEU A 146 8.50 10.52 3.30
CA LEU A 146 9.42 9.92 2.33
C LEU A 146 9.69 10.83 1.12
N THR A 147 8.86 11.85 0.91
CA THR A 147 8.97 12.81 -0.20
C THR A 147 9.54 14.17 0.19
N GLU A 148 9.82 14.42 1.46
CA GLU A 148 10.47 15.62 1.97
C GLU A 148 12.01 15.48 1.97
#